data_9d67cfa89cc9ddd95b89933a8e610fff
#
_entry.id   9d67cfa89cc9ddd95b89933a8e610fff
#
_cell.length_a   1.000
_cell.length_b   1.000
_cell.length_c   1.000
_cell.angle_alpha   90.00
_cell.angle_beta   90.00
_cell.angle_gamma   90.00
#
_symmetry.space_group_name_H-M   'P 1'
#
loop_
_entity.id
_entity.type
_entity.pdbx_description
1 polymer ?
#
loop_
_entity_poly.entity_id
_entity_poly.type
_entity_poly.pdbx_seq_one_letter_code
_entity_poly.pdbx_strand_id
1 'polypeptide(L)'
;MAFAATIALVAFQMLGVTTVVHAEGPDSTAGTSSAGKRKLVIGPSSTSVALGKASLIVSPLTHRDGSYVGDYQLKVKPYFFKSEKGSLVLAASDDAVGKLQAGTAMNFTGQAVTHKDGRTHTVLGRATPSSRDHGSVTFSIVTDDAKIVFNTSYHFPAPRP
;
A
#
# COMPACT_ATOMS: atom_id res chain seq x y z
N MET A 1 -47.15 10.05 4.58
CA MET A 1 -46.41 11.08 5.38
C MET A 1 -45.08 11.30 4.67
N ALA A 2 -44.93 12.43 4.01
CA ALA A 2 -43.75 12.78 3.22
C ALA A 2 -42.85 13.68 4.09
N PHE A 3 -41.56 13.32 4.26
CA PHE A 3 -40.55 14.21 4.83
C PHE A 3 -39.67 14.78 3.70
N ALA A 4 -39.89 16.06 3.46
CA ALA A 4 -39.01 16.85 2.60
C ALA A 4 -37.74 17.24 3.33
N ALA A 5 -36.57 16.88 2.80
CA ALA A 5 -35.27 17.34 3.29
C ALA A 5 -34.86 18.59 2.51
N THR A 6 -34.80 19.73 3.18
CA THR A 6 -34.36 21.01 2.66
C THR A 6 -32.84 21.06 2.62
N ILE A 7 -32.26 21.23 1.42
CA ILE A 7 -30.83 21.47 1.22
C ILE A 7 -30.60 22.97 1.31
N ALA A 8 -29.84 23.42 2.31
CA ALA A 8 -29.38 24.80 2.43
C ALA A 8 -28.06 24.99 1.66
N LEU A 9 -28.14 25.76 0.57
CA LEU A 9 -27.01 26.20 -0.24
C LEU A 9 -26.39 27.45 0.44
N VAL A 10 -25.19 27.34 1.01
CA VAL A 10 -24.42 28.48 1.52
C VAL A 10 -23.47 28.94 0.42
N ALA A 11 -23.78 30.07 -0.21
CA ALA A 11 -22.88 30.76 -1.13
C ALA A 11 -21.91 31.65 -0.31
N PHE A 12 -20.61 31.35 -0.40
CA PHE A 12 -19.56 32.19 0.18
C PHE A 12 -18.98 33.09 -0.90
N GLN A 13 -19.27 34.38 -0.84
CA GLN A 13 -18.72 35.39 -1.76
C GLN A 13 -17.33 35.85 -1.26
N MET A 14 -16.34 35.68 -2.12
CA MET A 14 -14.99 36.20 -1.96
C MET A 14 -14.95 37.66 -2.42
N LEU A 15 -14.68 38.58 -1.51
CA LEU A 15 -14.18 39.91 -1.87
C LEU A 15 -12.65 39.88 -1.93
N GLY A 16 -12.10 40.29 -3.05
CA GLY A 16 -10.69 40.39 -3.30
C GLY A 16 -10.03 41.56 -2.58
N VAL A 17 -8.79 41.36 -2.15
CA VAL A 17 -7.82 42.44 -1.91
C VAL A 17 -6.52 42.04 -2.57
N THR A 18 -6.16 42.79 -3.60
CA THR A 18 -4.89 42.71 -4.30
C THR A 18 -3.85 43.48 -3.50
N THR A 19 -2.81 42.87 -3.00
CA THR A 19 -1.60 43.57 -2.57
C THR A 19 -0.40 42.91 -3.24
N VAL A 20 0.16 43.63 -4.21
CA VAL A 20 1.45 43.32 -4.84
C VAL A 20 2.54 43.77 -3.90
N VAL A 21 3.34 42.90 -3.36
CA VAL A 21 4.65 43.20 -2.78
C VAL A 21 5.69 42.41 -3.54
N HIS A 22 6.48 43.16 -4.33
CA HIS A 22 7.72 42.67 -4.94
C HIS A 22 8.77 42.60 -3.83
N ALA A 23 9.28 41.40 -3.57
CA ALA A 23 10.53 41.21 -2.86
C ALA A 23 11.30 40.09 -3.57
N GLU A 24 12.30 40.49 -4.33
CA GLU A 24 13.40 39.63 -4.77
C GLU A 24 14.14 39.13 -3.54
N GLY A 25 14.25 37.84 -3.41
CA GLY A 25 15.06 37.13 -2.42
C GLY A 25 15.48 35.76 -2.95
N PRO A 26 16.69 35.31 -2.64
CA PRO A 26 17.51 34.48 -3.51
C PRO A 26 17.10 33.03 -3.58
N ASP A 27 17.32 32.46 -4.76
CA ASP A 27 17.53 31.05 -5.07
C ASP A 27 17.32 30.04 -3.92
N SER A 28 16.09 29.61 -3.76
CA SER A 28 15.83 28.30 -3.19
C SER A 28 15.86 27.32 -4.33
N THR A 29 17.04 26.81 -4.60
CA THR A 29 17.25 25.57 -5.36
C THR A 29 16.42 24.50 -4.67
N ALA A 30 15.15 24.39 -5.04
CA ALA A 30 14.32 23.22 -4.74
C ALA A 30 15.06 22.03 -5.33
N GLY A 31 15.90 21.41 -4.51
CA GLY A 31 16.50 20.13 -4.81
C GLY A 31 15.37 19.22 -5.21
N THR A 32 15.22 19.00 -6.51
CA THR A 32 14.42 17.89 -7.05
C THR A 32 15.10 16.65 -6.53
N SER A 33 14.66 16.25 -5.33
CA SER A 33 15.03 14.96 -4.75
C SER A 33 14.56 13.95 -5.77
N SER A 34 15.48 13.46 -6.56
CA SER A 34 15.32 12.29 -7.40
C SER A 34 14.93 11.16 -6.45
N ALA A 35 13.64 11.08 -6.16
CA ALA A 35 13.05 10.00 -5.40
C ALA A 35 13.19 8.74 -6.25
N GLY A 36 14.39 8.16 -6.22
CA GLY A 36 14.66 6.86 -6.82
C GLY A 36 13.53 5.94 -6.38
N LYS A 37 12.81 5.36 -7.35
CA LYS A 37 11.64 4.51 -7.11
C LYS A 37 11.97 3.49 -6.02
N ARG A 38 11.56 3.78 -4.79
CA ARG A 38 11.82 2.89 -3.65
C ARG A 38 11.16 1.54 -3.93
N LYS A 39 11.93 0.50 -3.83
CA LYS A 39 11.44 -0.87 -3.96
C LYS A 39 11.20 -1.46 -2.59
N LEU A 40 10.17 -2.28 -2.48
CA LEU A 40 9.87 -3.12 -1.32
C LEU A 40 9.82 -4.57 -1.78
N VAL A 41 10.59 -5.44 -1.17
CA VAL A 41 10.57 -6.87 -1.43
C VAL A 41 9.93 -7.56 -0.24
N ILE A 42 8.89 -8.34 -0.52
CA ILE A 42 8.20 -9.20 0.45
C ILE A 42 8.64 -10.63 0.17
N GLY A 43 9.12 -11.32 1.20
CA GLY A 43 9.56 -12.70 1.10
C GLY A 43 8.40 -13.64 0.75
N PRO A 44 8.68 -14.79 0.11
CA PRO A 44 7.66 -15.81 -0.14
C PRO A 44 7.11 -16.32 1.19
N SER A 45 5.81 -16.61 1.22
CA SER A 45 5.14 -17.09 2.42
C SER A 45 4.20 -18.25 2.12
N SER A 46 3.95 -19.06 3.12
CA SER A 46 2.91 -20.10 3.04
C SER A 46 2.26 -20.30 4.40
N THR A 47 0.97 -20.66 4.34
CA THR A 47 0.16 -20.91 5.53
C THR A 47 -0.76 -22.09 5.28
N SER A 48 -1.14 -22.78 6.36
CA SER A 48 -2.16 -23.81 6.31
C SER A 48 -3.55 -23.18 6.22
N VAL A 49 -4.39 -23.72 5.38
CA VAL A 49 -5.81 -23.39 5.25
C VAL A 49 -6.63 -24.65 5.50
N ALA A 50 -7.93 -24.52 5.78
CA ALA A 50 -8.80 -25.60 6.27
C ALA A 50 -8.61 -26.97 5.61
N LEU A 51 -8.29 -26.99 4.31
CA LEU A 51 -8.15 -28.23 3.52
C LEU A 51 -6.84 -28.27 2.72
N GLY A 52 -5.78 -27.58 3.17
CA GLY A 52 -4.54 -27.62 2.41
C GLY A 52 -3.53 -26.52 2.78
N LYS A 53 -2.78 -26.06 1.80
CA LYS A 53 -1.72 -25.06 1.93
C LYS A 53 -1.88 -23.93 0.93
N ALA A 54 -1.89 -22.71 1.41
CA ALA A 54 -1.80 -21.51 0.58
C ALA A 54 -0.35 -20.99 0.58
N SER A 55 0.19 -20.70 -0.60
CA SER A 55 1.52 -20.11 -0.79
C SER A 55 1.40 -18.82 -1.57
N LEU A 56 2.04 -17.76 -1.07
CA LEU A 56 2.02 -16.43 -1.67
C LEU A 56 3.42 -16.03 -2.10
N ILE A 57 3.52 -15.49 -3.31
CA ILE A 57 4.71 -14.89 -3.89
C ILE A 57 4.31 -13.48 -4.33
N VAL A 58 5.06 -12.47 -3.90
CA VAL A 58 4.87 -11.08 -4.29
C VAL A 58 6.10 -10.65 -5.08
N SER A 59 5.90 -10.09 -6.26
CA SER A 59 6.97 -9.45 -7.04
C SER A 59 7.50 -8.22 -6.31
N PRO A 60 8.74 -7.78 -6.56
CA PRO A 60 9.23 -6.53 -5.97
C PRO A 60 8.27 -5.37 -6.26
N LEU A 61 7.73 -4.79 -5.20
CA LEU A 61 6.80 -3.67 -5.27
C LEU A 61 7.56 -2.36 -5.50
N THR A 62 6.99 -1.46 -6.27
CA THR A 62 7.55 -0.14 -6.56
C THR A 62 6.69 0.94 -5.92
N HIS A 63 7.30 1.87 -5.20
CA HIS A 63 6.60 3.00 -4.59
C HIS A 63 6.17 4.02 -5.65
N ARG A 64 4.89 4.36 -5.66
CA ARG A 64 4.27 5.37 -6.53
C ARG A 64 3.11 6.02 -5.79
N ASP A 65 3.06 7.34 -5.77
CA ASP A 65 1.93 8.12 -5.28
C ASP A 65 1.37 7.66 -3.91
N GLY A 66 2.28 7.45 -2.95
CA GLY A 66 1.90 7.02 -1.60
C GLY A 66 1.46 5.56 -1.48
N SER A 67 1.76 4.72 -2.48
CA SER A 67 1.42 3.31 -2.49
C SER A 67 2.56 2.45 -3.04
N TYR A 68 2.67 1.22 -2.58
CA TYR A 68 3.51 0.18 -3.18
C TYR A 68 2.69 -0.66 -4.15
N VAL A 69 3.13 -0.75 -5.41
CA VAL A 69 2.42 -1.44 -6.50
C VAL A 69 3.29 -2.52 -7.12
N GLY A 70 2.72 -3.67 -7.38
CA GLY A 70 3.36 -4.80 -8.07
C GLY A 70 2.39 -5.96 -8.26
N ASP A 71 2.91 -7.15 -8.52
CA ASP A 71 2.10 -8.33 -8.79
C ASP A 71 2.22 -9.36 -7.67
N TYR A 72 1.18 -10.18 -7.53
CA TYR A 72 1.17 -11.31 -6.62
C TYR A 72 0.74 -12.60 -7.32
N GLN A 73 1.16 -13.72 -6.74
CA GLN A 73 0.68 -15.05 -7.09
C GLN A 73 0.32 -15.79 -5.80
N LEU A 74 -0.94 -16.20 -5.69
CA LEU A 74 -1.47 -17.07 -4.65
C LEU A 74 -1.68 -18.46 -5.22
N LYS A 75 -1.05 -19.48 -4.63
CA LYS A 75 -1.24 -20.90 -4.99
C LYS A 75 -1.89 -21.62 -3.84
N VAL A 76 -2.99 -22.31 -4.11
CA VAL A 76 -3.70 -23.13 -3.12
C VAL A 76 -3.63 -24.59 -3.52
N LYS A 77 -3.05 -25.44 -2.67
CA LYS A 77 -2.93 -26.89 -2.87
C LYS A 77 -3.82 -27.63 -1.85
N PRO A 78 -4.52 -28.70 -2.24
CA PRO A 78 -4.61 -29.31 -3.58
C PRO A 78 -5.55 -28.57 -4.54
N TYR A 79 -6.24 -27.50 -4.11
CA TYR A 79 -7.29 -26.80 -4.88
C TYR A 79 -6.71 -25.77 -5.84
N PHE A 80 -6.11 -26.21 -6.93
CA PHE A 80 -5.47 -25.32 -7.92
C PHE A 80 -6.44 -24.32 -8.57
N PHE A 81 -7.73 -24.63 -8.63
CA PHE A 81 -8.76 -23.72 -9.14
C PHE A 81 -8.99 -22.49 -8.25
N LYS A 82 -8.56 -22.52 -6.98
CA LYS A 82 -8.53 -21.37 -6.05
C LYS A 82 -7.20 -20.59 -6.13
N SER A 83 -6.29 -20.98 -7.03
CA SER A 83 -5.05 -20.26 -7.24
C SER A 83 -5.26 -19.03 -8.11
N GLU A 84 -4.62 -17.91 -7.76
CA GLU A 84 -4.83 -16.61 -8.36
C GLU A 84 -3.51 -15.91 -8.68
N LYS A 85 -3.56 -15.03 -9.67
CA LYS A 85 -2.52 -14.04 -9.98
C LYS A 85 -3.18 -12.69 -10.18
N GLY A 86 -2.50 -11.63 -9.81
CA GLY A 86 -3.08 -10.31 -9.94
C GLY A 86 -2.12 -9.20 -9.54
N SER A 87 -2.66 -7.98 -9.54
CA SER A 87 -1.95 -6.79 -9.08
C SER A 87 -2.21 -6.54 -7.60
N LEU A 88 -1.18 -6.11 -6.90
CA LEU A 88 -1.21 -5.77 -5.47
C LEU A 88 -0.90 -4.29 -5.29
N VAL A 89 -1.76 -3.58 -4.57
CA VAL A 89 -1.57 -2.20 -4.17
C VAL A 89 -1.62 -2.12 -2.65
N LEU A 90 -0.56 -1.63 -2.02
CA LEU A 90 -0.48 -1.42 -0.57
C LEU A 90 -0.35 0.07 -0.28
N ALA A 91 -1.29 0.65 0.45
CA ALA A 91 -1.24 2.04 0.86
C ALA A 91 -0.13 2.24 1.90
N ALA A 92 0.85 3.08 1.58
CA ALA A 92 1.97 3.42 2.46
C ALA A 92 2.56 4.77 2.06
N SER A 93 2.18 5.83 2.77
CA SER A 93 2.72 7.17 2.55
C SER A 93 4.22 7.23 2.86
N ASP A 94 4.91 8.23 2.31
CA ASP A 94 6.33 8.45 2.60
C ASP A 94 6.61 8.63 4.09
N ASP A 95 5.71 9.32 4.81
CA ASP A 95 5.80 9.49 6.27
C ASP A 95 5.69 8.14 7.00
N ALA A 96 4.74 7.29 6.61
CA ALA A 96 4.58 5.96 7.20
C ALA A 96 5.80 5.07 6.97
N VAL A 97 6.37 5.12 5.76
CA VAL A 97 7.61 4.40 5.43
C VAL A 97 8.79 4.95 6.24
N GLY A 98 8.89 6.28 6.38
CA GLY A 98 9.91 6.93 7.20
C GLY A 98 9.85 6.48 8.67
N LYS A 99 8.66 6.44 9.26
CA LYS A 99 8.43 5.92 10.62
C LYS A 99 8.80 4.44 10.76
N LEU A 100 8.46 3.62 9.76
CA LEU A 100 8.85 2.22 9.74
C LEU A 100 10.38 2.07 9.73
N GLN A 101 11.09 2.84 8.91
CA GLN A 101 12.55 2.87 8.85
C GLN A 101 13.22 3.45 10.11
N ALA A 102 12.48 4.27 10.88
CA ALA A 102 12.90 4.77 12.19
C ALA A 102 12.59 3.79 13.35
N GLY A 103 12.11 2.59 13.07
CA GLY A 103 11.87 1.56 14.08
C GLY A 103 10.42 1.50 14.61
N THR A 104 9.48 2.23 14.04
CA THR A 104 8.09 2.22 14.48
C THR A 104 7.26 1.25 13.64
N ALA A 105 6.61 0.28 14.29
CA ALA A 105 5.69 -0.63 13.59
C ALA A 105 4.49 0.12 13.00
N MET A 106 4.04 -0.30 11.82
CA MET A 106 2.90 0.32 11.14
C MET A 106 1.87 -0.71 10.69
N ASN A 107 0.61 -0.30 10.71
CA ASN A 107 -0.46 -1.02 10.02
C ASN A 107 -0.62 -0.43 8.62
N PHE A 108 -1.01 -1.27 7.67
CA PHE A 108 -1.29 -0.86 6.31
C PHE A 108 -2.53 -1.57 5.78
N THR A 109 -3.13 -0.97 4.78
CA THR A 109 -4.24 -1.54 4.02
C THR A 109 -3.86 -1.63 2.55
N GLY A 110 -4.57 -2.44 1.80
CA GLY A 110 -4.33 -2.56 0.37
C GLY A 110 -5.42 -3.33 -0.34
N GLN A 111 -5.20 -3.53 -1.61
CA GLN A 111 -6.09 -4.29 -2.48
C GLN A 111 -5.27 -5.24 -3.36
N ALA A 112 -5.78 -6.45 -3.53
CA ALA A 112 -5.30 -7.43 -4.48
C ALA A 112 -6.38 -7.64 -5.53
N VAL A 113 -6.07 -7.34 -6.81
CA VAL A 113 -7.02 -7.44 -7.92
C VAL A 113 -6.61 -8.61 -8.81
N THR A 114 -7.49 -9.59 -8.98
CA THR A 114 -7.21 -10.79 -9.79
C THR A 114 -7.22 -10.45 -11.29
N HIS A 115 -6.25 -10.97 -12.05
CA HIS A 115 -6.20 -10.75 -13.49
C HIS A 115 -7.25 -11.56 -14.26
N LYS A 116 -7.76 -12.64 -13.67
CA LYS A 116 -8.69 -13.55 -14.35
C LYS A 116 -10.09 -12.97 -14.52
N ASP A 117 -10.59 -12.33 -13.47
CA ASP A 117 -12.00 -11.89 -13.38
C ASP A 117 -12.17 -10.51 -12.74
N GLY A 118 -11.06 -9.82 -12.43
CA GLY A 118 -11.07 -8.46 -11.85
C GLY A 118 -11.59 -8.39 -10.42
N ARG A 119 -11.80 -9.52 -9.74
CA ARG A 119 -12.22 -9.49 -8.33
C ARG A 119 -11.19 -8.81 -7.47
N THR A 120 -11.68 -8.02 -6.52
CA THR A 120 -10.84 -7.28 -5.58
C THR A 120 -10.95 -7.89 -4.19
N HIS A 121 -9.79 -8.22 -3.60
CA HIS A 121 -9.67 -8.69 -2.24
C HIS A 121 -9.04 -7.62 -1.37
N THR A 122 -9.58 -7.42 -0.17
CA THR A 122 -8.99 -6.50 0.80
C THR A 122 -7.74 -7.12 1.42
N VAL A 123 -6.67 -6.33 1.48
CA VAL A 123 -5.42 -6.69 2.16
C VAL A 123 -5.27 -5.83 3.40
N LEU A 124 -5.07 -6.46 4.54
CA LEU A 124 -4.79 -5.81 5.81
C LEU A 124 -3.48 -6.35 6.36
N GLY A 125 -2.61 -5.50 6.91
CA GLY A 125 -1.36 -5.99 7.43
C GLY A 125 -0.71 -5.09 8.48
N ARG A 126 0.35 -5.65 9.08
CA ARG A 126 1.21 -4.98 10.03
C ARG A 126 2.67 -5.29 9.70
N ALA A 127 3.47 -4.25 9.56
CA ALA A 127 4.91 -4.35 9.41
C ALA A 127 5.57 -3.99 10.74
N THR A 128 6.54 -4.83 11.18
CA THR A 128 7.31 -4.62 12.40
C THR A 128 8.79 -4.60 12.01
N PRO A 129 9.49 -3.46 12.17
CA PRO A 129 10.88 -3.34 11.77
C PRO A 129 11.79 -4.11 12.73
N SER A 130 12.82 -4.74 12.17
CA SER A 130 13.96 -5.32 12.91
C SER A 130 15.21 -4.47 12.71
N SER A 131 15.27 -3.70 11.63
CA SER A 131 16.26 -2.68 11.33
C SER A 131 15.63 -1.62 10.40
N ARG A 132 16.48 -0.65 9.99
CA ARG A 132 16.06 0.39 9.04
C ARG A 132 15.50 -0.17 7.72
N ASP A 133 16.09 -1.24 7.23
CA ASP A 133 15.86 -1.72 5.87
C ASP A 133 15.11 -3.05 5.81
N HIS A 134 14.88 -3.73 6.93
CA HIS A 134 14.17 -5.00 6.95
C HIS A 134 13.37 -5.23 8.24
N GLY A 135 12.45 -6.17 8.18
CA GLY A 135 11.63 -6.57 9.32
C GLY A 135 10.69 -7.72 8.97
N SER A 136 9.75 -7.95 9.86
CA SER A 136 8.68 -8.92 9.65
C SER A 136 7.40 -8.23 9.20
N VAL A 137 6.59 -8.95 8.43
CA VAL A 137 5.26 -8.50 8.01
C VAL A 137 4.26 -9.63 8.16
N THR A 138 3.16 -9.31 8.81
CA THR A 138 1.96 -10.15 8.86
C THR A 138 0.91 -9.46 8.02
N PHE A 139 0.32 -10.16 7.06
CA PHE A 139 -0.80 -9.62 6.30
C PHE A 139 -1.85 -10.69 6.02
N SER A 140 -3.06 -10.25 5.81
CA SER A 140 -4.20 -11.11 5.48
C SER A 140 -4.84 -10.66 4.19
N ILE A 141 -5.18 -11.62 3.36
CA ILE A 141 -6.04 -11.44 2.19
C ILE A 141 -7.43 -11.91 2.59
N VAL A 142 -8.39 -11.00 2.50
CA VAL A 142 -9.80 -11.27 2.81
C VAL A 142 -10.50 -11.52 1.48
N THR A 143 -10.92 -12.75 1.29
CA THR A 143 -11.75 -13.20 0.15
C THR A 143 -13.19 -13.38 0.62
N ASP A 144 -14.12 -13.62 -0.29
CA ASP A 144 -15.54 -13.88 0.04
C ASP A 144 -15.71 -15.10 0.96
N ASP A 145 -14.84 -16.12 0.78
CA ASP A 145 -14.94 -17.40 1.48
C ASP A 145 -14.05 -17.50 2.73
N ALA A 146 -12.98 -16.70 2.82
CA ALA A 146 -11.96 -16.89 3.86
C ALA A 146 -11.07 -15.66 4.09
N LYS A 147 -10.48 -15.60 5.29
CA LYS A 147 -9.36 -14.74 5.62
C LYS A 147 -8.09 -15.60 5.70
N ILE A 148 -7.15 -15.37 4.79
CA ILE A 148 -5.89 -16.09 4.74
C ILE A 148 -4.79 -15.19 5.32
N VAL A 149 -4.11 -15.65 6.37
CA VAL A 149 -3.06 -14.90 7.06
C VAL A 149 -1.69 -15.44 6.66
N PHE A 150 -0.79 -14.54 6.30
CA PHE A 150 0.59 -14.82 5.94
C PHE A 150 1.56 -14.10 6.86
N ASN A 151 2.61 -14.79 7.28
CA ASN A 151 3.73 -14.22 8.02
C ASN A 151 5.00 -14.39 7.18
N THR A 152 5.74 -13.31 6.99
CA THR A 152 6.98 -13.31 6.21
C THR A 152 7.86 -12.14 6.60
N SER A 153 8.98 -11.96 5.90
CA SER A 153 9.86 -10.81 6.02
C SER A 153 9.65 -9.81 4.90
N TYR A 154 10.07 -8.58 5.14
CA TYR A 154 10.21 -7.57 4.10
C TYR A 154 11.61 -6.96 4.14
N HIS A 155 12.06 -6.40 3.01
CA HIS A 155 13.26 -5.56 2.98
C HIS A 155 13.17 -4.49 1.88
N PHE A 156 13.85 -3.38 2.14
CA PHE A 156 14.08 -2.31 1.18
C PHE A 156 15.47 -2.51 0.56
N PRO A 157 15.56 -2.91 -0.72
CA PRO A 157 16.86 -3.06 -1.38
C PRO A 157 17.57 -1.70 -1.45
N ALA A 158 18.89 -1.72 -1.26
CA ALA A 158 19.70 -0.53 -1.48
C ALA A 158 19.51 0.02 -2.91
N PRO A 159 19.52 1.35 -3.10
CA PRO A 159 19.56 1.93 -4.44
C PRO A 159 20.76 1.35 -5.20
N ARG A 160 20.55 0.90 -6.43
CA ARG A 160 21.69 0.51 -7.27
C ARG A 160 22.44 1.79 -7.64
N PRO A 161 23.79 1.76 -7.56
CA PRO A 161 24.62 2.88 -8.02
C PRO A 161 24.44 3.17 -9.52
#